data_ad33d045383c1e79128c652c71bb7eac
#
_entry.id   ad33d045383c1e79128c652c71bb7eac
#
_cell.length_a   1.000
_cell.length_b   1.000
_cell.length_c   1.000
_cell.angle_alpha   90.00
_cell.angle_beta   90.00
_cell.angle_gamma   90.00
#
_symmetry.space_group_name_H-M   'P 1'
#
loop_
_entity.id
_entity.type
_entity.pdbx_description
1 polymer ?
#
loop_
_entity_poly.entity_id
_entity_poly.type
_entity_poly.pdbx_seq_one_letter_code
_entity_poly.pdbx_strand_id
1 'polypeptide(L)'
;MVNRTYGTGLFSRGFCHFLGIPYAKPPLGSRQFRPPEGVNLQDFPAKFWNFTQRSENCIQYDFENNGLNGSEDCLFLNVYSKPWVSHLQPVVVWIHGGTFNFGSGFSDSADLPDLLINNNITVVTLNYRLGVLGFLYREGESVTRNNGLKDQQEALRWVQRNIAHFGGDPTKVTLMGWSAGSAAVSYHLYDSTSEGLFHAAIMMSGSFLLVNWKFKSSPF
;
A
#
# COMPACT_ATOMS: atom_id res chain seq x y z
N MET A 1 9.10 -3.48 -22.32
CA MET A 1 7.81 -3.05 -21.73
C MET A 1 6.85 -4.22 -21.82
N VAL A 2 5.99 -4.39 -20.83
CA VAL A 2 4.98 -5.46 -20.76
C VAL A 2 3.61 -4.80 -20.63
N ASN A 3 2.68 -5.22 -21.50
CA ASN A 3 1.32 -4.70 -21.50
C ASN A 3 0.42 -5.65 -20.71
N ARG A 4 -0.42 -5.10 -19.86
CA ARG A 4 -1.54 -5.75 -19.19
C ARG A 4 -2.84 -5.03 -19.56
N THR A 5 -3.97 -5.55 -19.12
CA THR A 5 -5.31 -5.03 -19.51
C THR A 5 -5.45 -3.50 -19.31
N TYR A 6 -4.79 -2.94 -18.31
CA TYR A 6 -4.93 -1.52 -17.96
C TYR A 6 -3.64 -0.68 -18.08
N GLY A 7 -2.52 -1.26 -18.51
CA GLY A 7 -1.31 -0.44 -18.62
C GLY A 7 -0.04 -1.18 -19.02
N THR A 8 1.00 -0.39 -19.20
CA THR A 8 2.34 -0.84 -19.55
C THR A 8 3.24 -0.79 -18.32
N GLY A 9 3.96 -1.88 -18.07
CA GLY A 9 4.98 -1.98 -17.03
C GLY A 9 6.37 -2.16 -17.61
N LEU A 10 7.37 -2.11 -16.72
CA LEU A 10 8.76 -2.46 -17.04
C LEU A 10 8.97 -3.98 -16.90
N PHE A 11 9.85 -4.52 -17.71
CA PHE A 11 10.37 -5.87 -17.53
C PHE A 11 11.87 -5.80 -17.27
N SER A 12 12.27 -6.24 -16.09
CA SER A 12 13.68 -6.36 -15.72
C SER A 12 13.85 -7.46 -14.66
N ARG A 13 15.04 -8.00 -14.52
CA ARG A 13 15.37 -9.08 -13.57
C ARG A 13 14.44 -10.30 -13.65
N GLY A 14 13.82 -10.55 -14.82
CA GLY A 14 12.94 -11.72 -15.03
C GLY A 14 11.49 -11.54 -14.62
N PHE A 15 11.04 -10.34 -14.21
CA PHE A 15 9.66 -10.05 -13.84
C PHE A 15 9.18 -8.67 -14.28
N CYS A 16 7.88 -8.43 -14.17
CA CYS A 16 7.22 -7.18 -14.52
C CYS A 16 7.12 -6.28 -13.30
N HIS A 17 7.42 -5.00 -13.47
CA HIS A 17 7.23 -3.95 -12.49
C HIS A 17 6.15 -2.99 -12.99
N PHE A 18 5.07 -2.87 -12.28
CA PHE A 18 4.05 -1.86 -12.50
C PHE A 18 4.12 -0.88 -11.33
N LEU A 19 4.66 0.30 -11.58
CA LEU A 19 5.03 1.28 -10.56
C LEU A 19 4.10 2.49 -10.58
N GLY A 20 3.80 3.04 -9.41
CA GLY A 20 3.03 4.27 -9.29
C GLY A 20 1.57 4.13 -9.69
N ILE A 21 0.92 3.02 -9.34
CA ILE A 21 -0.49 2.79 -9.61
C ILE A 21 -1.32 3.51 -8.54
N PRO A 22 -2.18 4.48 -8.88
CA PRO A 22 -3.03 5.13 -7.90
C PRO A 22 -4.10 4.15 -7.38
N TYR A 23 -4.26 4.03 -6.08
CA TYR A 23 -5.33 3.24 -5.46
C TYR A 23 -6.43 4.11 -4.85
N ALA A 24 -6.14 5.39 -4.63
CA ALA A 24 -7.07 6.38 -4.14
C ALA A 24 -6.82 7.75 -4.82
N LYS A 25 -7.82 8.63 -4.75
CA LYS A 25 -7.67 10.00 -5.20
C LYS A 25 -6.66 10.75 -4.34
N PRO A 26 -5.90 11.72 -4.89
CA PRO A 26 -4.98 12.55 -4.13
C PRO A 26 -5.68 13.17 -2.89
N PRO A 27 -5.12 13.02 -1.67
CA PRO A 27 -5.72 13.54 -0.45
C PRO A 27 -5.45 15.05 -0.27
N LEU A 28 -5.79 15.85 -1.28
CA LEU A 28 -5.52 17.28 -1.34
C LEU A 28 -6.79 18.11 -1.06
N GLY A 29 -6.60 19.33 -0.57
CA GLY A 29 -7.67 20.30 -0.33
C GLY A 29 -8.74 19.74 0.62
N SER A 30 -9.98 19.63 0.18
CA SER A 30 -11.09 19.14 1.00
C SER A 30 -10.98 17.65 1.39
N ARG A 31 -10.09 16.88 0.78
CA ARG A 31 -9.81 15.47 1.12
C ARG A 31 -8.67 15.30 2.12
N GLN A 32 -7.93 16.37 2.43
CA GLN A 32 -6.91 16.34 3.47
C GLN A 32 -7.55 15.98 4.83
N PHE A 33 -6.88 15.16 5.63
CA PHE A 33 -7.37 14.63 6.91
C PHE A 33 -8.70 13.86 6.88
N ARG A 34 -9.12 13.39 5.69
CA ARG A 34 -10.31 12.56 5.51
C ARG A 34 -9.94 11.14 5.08
N PRO A 35 -10.87 10.17 5.20
CA PRO A 35 -10.65 8.85 4.65
C PRO A 35 -10.32 8.91 3.16
N PRO A 36 -9.53 7.95 2.64
CA PRO A 36 -9.24 7.89 1.22
C PRO A 36 -10.53 7.67 0.40
N GLU A 37 -10.59 8.30 -0.76
CA GLU A 37 -11.57 8.01 -1.78
C GLU A 37 -10.93 7.08 -2.81
N GLY A 38 -11.39 5.83 -2.86
CA GLY A 38 -10.86 4.83 -3.78
C GLY A 38 -11.06 5.24 -5.25
N VAL A 39 -10.19 4.72 -6.10
CA VAL A 39 -10.30 4.85 -7.56
C VAL A 39 -10.47 3.48 -8.19
N ASN A 40 -11.28 3.40 -9.26
CA ASN A 40 -11.33 2.25 -10.12
C ASN A 40 -10.49 2.52 -11.37
N LEU A 41 -9.72 1.54 -11.81
CA LEU A 41 -8.95 1.67 -13.06
C LEU A 41 -9.85 1.95 -14.28
N GLN A 42 -11.14 1.58 -14.18
CA GLN A 42 -12.15 1.86 -15.19
C GLN A 42 -12.60 3.33 -15.25
N ASP A 43 -12.43 4.09 -14.14
CA ASP A 43 -12.82 5.50 -14.07
C ASP A 43 -11.84 6.43 -14.80
N PHE A 44 -10.71 5.89 -15.19
CA PHE A 44 -9.73 6.61 -15.97
C PHE A 44 -10.01 6.41 -17.46
N PRO A 45 -9.95 7.48 -18.27
CA PRO A 45 -10.17 7.35 -19.70
C PRO A 45 -9.25 6.28 -20.30
N ALA A 46 -9.79 5.43 -21.17
CA ALA A 46 -9.23 4.20 -21.72
C ALA A 46 -7.92 4.42 -22.52
N LYS A 47 -6.93 5.05 -21.92
CA LYS A 47 -5.57 5.12 -22.42
C LYS A 47 -4.71 4.27 -21.54
N PHE A 48 -3.94 3.39 -22.15
CA PHE A 48 -2.91 2.59 -21.49
C PHE A 48 -2.09 3.45 -20.55
N TRP A 49 -2.17 3.16 -19.26
CA TRP A 49 -1.37 3.81 -18.23
C TRP A 49 0.09 3.40 -18.37
N ASN A 50 0.98 4.35 -18.17
CA ASN A 50 2.40 4.08 -18.14
C ASN A 50 2.85 3.90 -16.68
N PHE A 51 2.80 2.67 -16.19
CA PHE A 51 3.23 2.29 -14.84
C PHE A 51 4.73 1.97 -14.79
N THR A 52 5.55 2.81 -15.38
CA THR A 52 7.00 2.59 -15.49
C THR A 52 7.81 3.51 -14.57
N GLN A 53 7.15 4.43 -13.88
CA GLN A 53 7.81 5.40 -13.03
C GLN A 53 7.36 5.27 -11.58
N ARG A 54 8.30 5.45 -10.67
CA ARG A 54 7.98 5.53 -9.24
C ARG A 54 7.15 6.78 -8.97
N SER A 55 6.18 6.65 -8.08
CA SER A 55 5.48 7.80 -7.49
C SER A 55 6.35 8.48 -6.43
N GLU A 56 5.94 9.69 -6.03
CA GLU A 56 6.48 10.34 -4.86
C GLU A 56 6.16 9.55 -3.59
N ASN A 57 7.04 9.66 -2.59
CA ASN A 57 6.76 9.18 -1.25
C ASN A 57 5.73 10.08 -0.56
N CYS A 58 5.02 9.58 0.45
CA CYS A 58 4.23 10.45 1.31
C CYS A 58 5.14 11.41 2.09
N ILE A 59 4.65 12.63 2.37
CA ILE A 59 5.42 13.64 3.12
C ILE A 59 5.96 13.04 4.40
N GLN A 60 7.26 13.15 4.59
CA GLN A 60 8.01 12.63 5.71
C GLN A 60 9.28 13.44 5.94
N TYR A 61 9.89 13.25 7.10
CA TYR A 61 11.19 13.85 7.39
C TYR A 61 12.30 13.02 6.74
N ASP A 62 13.14 13.68 5.98
CA ASP A 62 14.34 13.11 5.36
C ASP A 62 15.53 13.39 6.29
N PHE A 63 16.02 12.34 6.93
CA PHE A 63 17.13 12.43 7.88
C PHE A 63 18.47 12.70 7.20
N GLU A 64 18.62 12.37 5.91
CA GLU A 64 19.86 12.60 5.16
C GLU A 64 19.98 14.07 4.76
N ASN A 65 18.88 14.66 4.29
CA ASN A 65 18.83 16.04 3.81
C ASN A 65 18.32 17.02 4.88
N ASN A 66 18.01 16.56 6.08
CA ASN A 66 17.55 17.34 7.22
C ASN A 66 16.36 18.27 6.89
N GLY A 67 15.33 17.70 6.25
CA GLY A 67 14.16 18.46 5.80
C GLY A 67 12.93 17.61 5.55
N LEU A 68 11.84 18.22 5.12
CA LEU A 68 10.66 17.51 4.64
C LEU A 68 10.85 17.12 3.18
N ASN A 69 10.47 15.90 2.83
CA ASN A 69 10.50 15.36 1.48
C ASN A 69 9.20 14.60 1.18
N GLY A 70 8.85 14.46 -0.11
CA GLY A 70 7.68 13.74 -0.57
C GLY A 70 6.51 14.66 -0.97
N SER A 71 5.35 14.07 -1.19
CA SER A 71 4.14 14.75 -1.65
C SER A 71 2.93 14.31 -0.83
N GLU A 72 1.91 15.14 -0.72
CA GLU A 72 0.59 14.70 -0.25
C GLU A 72 -0.10 13.80 -1.31
N ASP A 73 0.14 14.03 -2.61
CA ASP A 73 -0.29 13.13 -3.67
C ASP A 73 0.65 11.91 -3.71
N CYS A 74 0.38 10.95 -2.82
CA CYS A 74 1.27 9.83 -2.56
C CYS A 74 0.56 8.47 -2.45
N LEU A 75 -0.77 8.41 -2.63
CA LEU A 75 -1.56 7.19 -2.44
C LEU A 75 -1.44 6.25 -3.64
N PHE A 76 -0.25 5.71 -3.80
CA PHE A 76 0.13 4.82 -4.89
C PHE A 76 0.60 3.47 -4.35
N LEU A 77 0.44 2.46 -5.18
CA LEU A 77 1.01 1.13 -4.95
C LEU A 77 1.83 0.66 -6.17
N ASN A 78 2.59 -0.39 -5.96
CA ASN A 78 3.36 -1.04 -7.01
C ASN A 78 2.99 -2.51 -7.05
N VAL A 79 2.99 -3.10 -8.23
CA VAL A 79 2.79 -4.53 -8.43
C VAL A 79 4.00 -5.12 -9.14
N TYR A 80 4.51 -6.21 -8.59
CA TYR A 80 5.60 -6.99 -9.14
C TYR A 80 5.10 -8.40 -9.41
N SER A 81 5.18 -8.88 -10.65
CA SER A 81 4.61 -10.17 -11.03
C SER A 81 5.39 -10.84 -12.16
N LYS A 82 5.24 -12.15 -12.31
CA LYS A 82 5.78 -12.85 -13.48
C LYS A 82 5.09 -12.40 -14.77
N PRO A 83 5.83 -12.32 -15.89
CA PRO A 83 5.28 -11.82 -17.15
C PRO A 83 4.19 -12.73 -17.75
N TRP A 84 4.37 -14.02 -17.60
CA TRP A 84 3.49 -15.05 -18.18
C TRP A 84 3.15 -16.08 -17.12
N VAL A 85 1.90 -16.10 -16.70
CA VAL A 85 1.39 -17.10 -15.77
C VAL A 85 0.23 -17.85 -16.40
N SER A 86 0.24 -19.17 -16.31
CA SER A 86 -0.86 -20.02 -16.76
C SER A 86 -2.03 -20.03 -15.77
N HIS A 87 -1.77 -19.63 -14.52
CA HIS A 87 -2.73 -19.53 -13.43
C HIS A 87 -2.34 -18.37 -12.51
N LEU A 88 -3.32 -17.80 -11.83
CA LEU A 88 -3.10 -16.69 -10.90
C LEU A 88 -2.21 -17.13 -9.74
N GLN A 89 -1.32 -16.23 -9.32
CA GLN A 89 -0.32 -16.47 -8.29
C GLN A 89 -0.80 -15.95 -6.93
N PRO A 90 -0.44 -16.59 -5.80
CA PRO A 90 -0.64 -16.00 -4.49
C PRO A 90 -0.07 -14.59 -4.42
N VAL A 91 -0.68 -13.75 -3.59
CA VAL A 91 -0.33 -12.33 -3.46
C VAL A 91 0.21 -12.06 -2.07
N VAL A 92 1.32 -11.34 -1.97
CA VAL A 92 1.78 -10.71 -0.74
C VAL A 92 1.62 -9.22 -0.87
N VAL A 93 0.90 -8.60 0.07
CA VAL A 93 0.80 -7.16 0.22
C VAL A 93 1.72 -6.73 1.36
N TRP A 94 2.74 -5.95 1.03
CA TRP A 94 3.74 -5.46 1.96
C TRP A 94 3.37 -4.08 2.51
N ILE A 95 3.32 -3.97 3.84
CA ILE A 95 3.19 -2.70 4.56
C ILE A 95 4.54 -2.36 5.17
N HIS A 96 5.13 -1.25 4.75
CA HIS A 96 6.43 -0.78 5.25
C HIS A 96 6.38 -0.33 6.71
N GLY A 97 7.52 -0.36 7.38
CA GLY A 97 7.74 0.14 8.72
C GLY A 97 7.95 1.66 8.78
N GLY A 98 8.73 2.13 9.76
CA GLY A 98 9.09 3.53 9.89
C GLY A 98 8.26 4.31 10.90
N THR A 99 7.84 3.67 11.99
CA THR A 99 7.13 4.29 13.14
C THR A 99 5.89 5.11 12.78
N PHE A 100 5.27 4.84 11.61
CA PHE A 100 4.20 5.63 10.98
C PHE A 100 4.58 7.09 10.64
N ASN A 101 5.87 7.44 10.66
CA ASN A 101 6.37 8.78 10.40
C ASN A 101 7.22 8.86 9.13
N PHE A 102 7.83 7.75 8.68
CA PHE A 102 8.64 7.67 7.48
C PHE A 102 8.56 6.28 6.84
N GLY A 103 9.15 6.13 5.66
CA GLY A 103 9.13 4.91 4.87
C GLY A 103 8.31 5.03 3.59
N SER A 104 8.38 4.02 2.75
CA SER A 104 7.61 3.98 1.50
C SER A 104 7.50 2.56 0.96
N GLY A 105 6.62 2.36 0.00
CA GLY A 105 6.52 1.12 -0.76
C GLY A 105 7.75 0.81 -1.63
N PHE A 106 8.75 1.67 -1.65
CA PHE A 106 9.98 1.49 -2.43
C PHE A 106 11.23 1.25 -1.58
N SER A 107 11.28 1.77 -0.34
CA SER A 107 12.53 1.83 0.45
C SER A 107 12.89 0.51 1.12
N ASP A 108 11.93 -0.15 1.74
CA ASP A 108 12.19 -1.30 2.63
C ASP A 108 11.98 -2.66 1.94
N SER A 109 11.68 -2.63 0.66
CA SER A 109 11.26 -3.83 -0.08
C SER A 109 12.10 -4.11 -1.32
N ALA A 110 13.27 -3.49 -1.43
CA ALA A 110 14.08 -3.57 -2.66
C ALA A 110 14.37 -5.01 -3.11
N ASP A 111 14.61 -5.92 -2.17
CA ASP A 111 14.91 -7.34 -2.45
C ASP A 111 13.70 -8.27 -2.29
N LEU A 112 12.61 -7.81 -1.65
CA LEU A 112 11.44 -8.63 -1.40
C LEU A 112 10.76 -9.11 -2.69
N PRO A 113 10.57 -8.27 -3.74
CA PRO A 113 10.04 -8.74 -5.01
C PRO A 113 10.90 -9.85 -5.64
N ASP A 114 12.22 -9.69 -5.67
CA ASP A 114 13.12 -10.69 -6.26
C ASP A 114 12.99 -12.05 -5.56
N LEU A 115 12.93 -12.04 -4.23
CA LEU A 115 12.81 -13.26 -3.44
C LEU A 115 11.45 -13.96 -3.65
N LEU A 116 10.35 -13.23 -3.59
CA LEU A 116 9.01 -13.81 -3.62
C LEU A 116 8.57 -14.18 -5.03
N ILE A 117 8.92 -13.39 -6.03
CA ILE A 117 8.53 -13.66 -7.43
C ILE A 117 9.22 -14.92 -7.96
N ASN A 118 10.46 -15.20 -7.55
CA ASN A 118 11.14 -16.45 -7.89
C ASN A 118 10.38 -17.68 -7.36
N ASN A 119 9.59 -17.52 -6.30
CA ASN A 119 8.72 -18.53 -5.73
C ASN A 119 7.26 -18.48 -6.23
N ASN A 120 7.01 -17.83 -7.38
CA ASN A 120 5.68 -17.67 -7.98
C ASN A 120 4.67 -16.90 -7.11
N ILE A 121 5.12 -15.86 -6.45
CA ILE A 121 4.28 -14.98 -5.63
C ILE A 121 4.25 -13.60 -6.29
N THR A 122 3.06 -13.05 -6.49
CA THR A 122 2.88 -11.64 -6.88
C THR A 122 3.06 -10.77 -5.65
N VAL A 123 3.81 -9.68 -5.77
CA VAL A 123 4.09 -8.76 -4.66
C VAL A 123 3.42 -7.42 -4.93
N VAL A 124 2.76 -6.88 -3.91
CA VAL A 124 2.23 -5.52 -3.91
C VAL A 124 2.90 -4.76 -2.78
N THR A 125 3.42 -3.58 -3.06
CA THR A 125 3.92 -2.63 -2.06
C THR A 125 3.13 -1.34 -2.17
N LEU A 126 2.97 -0.60 -1.09
CA LEU A 126 2.14 0.60 -1.08
C LEU A 126 2.71 1.71 -0.22
N ASN A 127 2.37 2.95 -0.58
CA ASN A 127 2.49 4.11 0.30
C ASN A 127 1.19 4.29 1.08
N TYR A 128 1.27 4.88 2.26
CA TYR A 128 0.13 5.34 3.06
C TYR A 128 0.52 6.63 3.77
N ARG A 129 -0.45 7.49 4.09
CA ARG A 129 -0.17 8.77 4.77
C ARG A 129 0.50 8.54 6.12
N LEU A 130 1.49 9.37 6.40
CA LEU A 130 2.39 9.28 7.54
C LEU A 130 2.22 10.49 8.47
N GLY A 131 2.77 10.38 9.68
CA GLY A 131 2.82 11.45 10.65
C GLY A 131 1.46 12.12 10.90
N VAL A 132 1.46 13.43 10.99
CA VAL A 132 0.24 14.22 11.25
C VAL A 132 -0.80 14.09 10.14
N LEU A 133 -0.40 13.94 8.88
CA LEU A 133 -1.32 13.81 7.75
C LEU A 133 -2.11 12.50 7.76
N GLY A 134 -1.49 11.42 8.26
CA GLY A 134 -2.10 10.10 8.37
C GLY A 134 -2.79 9.83 9.71
N PHE A 135 -2.32 10.46 10.80
CA PHE A 135 -2.66 10.02 12.16
C PHE A 135 -3.07 11.16 13.09
N LEU A 136 -3.35 12.37 12.57
CA LEU A 136 -3.91 13.44 13.38
C LEU A 136 -5.22 13.00 14.03
N TYR A 137 -5.31 13.26 15.32
CA TYR A 137 -6.54 13.10 16.08
C TYR A 137 -6.86 14.40 16.84
N ARG A 138 -8.08 14.88 16.69
CA ARG A 138 -8.62 15.97 17.50
C ARG A 138 -10.07 15.67 17.86
N GLU A 139 -10.37 15.70 19.16
CA GLU A 139 -11.71 15.44 19.66
C GLU A 139 -12.67 16.58 19.31
N GLY A 140 -13.88 16.25 18.84
CA GLY A 140 -14.91 17.23 18.53
C GLY A 140 -14.84 17.88 17.14
N GLU A 141 -13.87 17.51 16.30
CA GLU A 141 -13.75 18.03 14.93
C GLU A 141 -14.03 17.01 13.84
N SER A 142 -14.27 17.49 12.63
CA SER A 142 -14.52 16.66 11.43
C SER A 142 -13.28 15.94 10.88
N VAL A 143 -12.20 15.92 11.65
CA VAL A 143 -10.96 15.19 11.32
C VAL A 143 -11.17 13.71 11.60
N THR A 144 -11.05 12.91 10.56
CA THR A 144 -11.13 11.46 10.71
C THR A 144 -9.81 10.89 11.20
N ARG A 145 -9.90 9.93 12.12
CA ARG A 145 -8.74 9.28 12.76
C ARG A 145 -8.12 8.24 11.83
N ASN A 146 -6.84 7.96 12.04
CA ASN A 146 -6.14 6.80 11.47
C ASN A 146 -6.27 6.70 9.94
N ASN A 147 -6.19 7.84 9.25
CA ASN A 147 -6.31 7.87 7.80
C ASN A 147 -5.21 7.03 7.12
N GLY A 148 -4.01 6.94 7.70
CA GLY A 148 -2.96 6.06 7.20
C GLY A 148 -3.35 4.57 7.22
N LEU A 149 -4.07 4.09 8.25
CA LEU A 149 -4.61 2.71 8.27
C LEU A 149 -5.75 2.54 7.26
N LYS A 150 -6.58 3.56 7.08
CA LYS A 150 -7.65 3.55 6.07
C LYS A 150 -7.10 3.57 4.66
N ASP A 151 -5.96 4.23 4.44
CA ASP A 151 -5.24 4.20 3.15
C ASP A 151 -4.80 2.77 2.83
N GLN A 152 -4.21 2.06 3.81
CA GLN A 152 -3.82 0.66 3.66
C GLN A 152 -5.03 -0.23 3.35
N GLN A 153 -6.15 0.00 4.03
CA GLN A 153 -7.39 -0.72 3.78
C GLN A 153 -7.93 -0.48 2.36
N GLU A 154 -7.89 0.77 1.87
CA GLU A 154 -8.31 1.07 0.50
C GLU A 154 -7.37 0.43 -0.54
N ALA A 155 -6.06 0.38 -0.26
CA ALA A 155 -5.13 -0.37 -1.09
C ALA A 155 -5.48 -1.88 -1.12
N LEU A 156 -5.86 -2.47 0.00
CA LEU A 156 -6.33 -3.86 0.05
C LEU A 156 -7.63 -4.07 -0.76
N ARG A 157 -8.57 -3.12 -0.69
CA ARG A 157 -9.78 -3.15 -1.56
C ARG A 157 -9.41 -3.04 -3.04
N TRP A 158 -8.43 -2.21 -3.37
CA TRP A 158 -7.89 -2.11 -4.72
C TRP A 158 -7.30 -3.46 -5.18
N VAL A 159 -6.53 -4.14 -4.32
CA VAL A 159 -5.97 -5.48 -4.60
C VAL A 159 -7.09 -6.47 -4.91
N GLN A 160 -8.13 -6.54 -4.09
CA GLN A 160 -9.28 -7.44 -4.33
C GLN A 160 -9.94 -7.19 -5.69
N ARG A 161 -10.09 -5.93 -6.10
CA ARG A 161 -10.74 -5.57 -7.37
C ARG A 161 -9.86 -5.80 -8.60
N ASN A 162 -8.53 -5.65 -8.48
CA ASN A 162 -7.69 -5.42 -9.66
C ASN A 162 -6.53 -6.41 -9.82
N ILE A 163 -6.10 -7.11 -8.77
CA ILE A 163 -4.82 -7.84 -8.79
C ILE A 163 -4.80 -9.00 -9.81
N ALA A 164 -5.96 -9.55 -10.16
CA ALA A 164 -6.08 -10.59 -11.18
C ALA A 164 -5.58 -10.12 -12.56
N HIS A 165 -5.75 -8.84 -12.88
CA HIS A 165 -5.25 -8.25 -14.12
C HIS A 165 -3.72 -8.19 -14.18
N PHE A 166 -3.07 -8.31 -13.04
CA PHE A 166 -1.61 -8.33 -12.90
C PHE A 166 -1.05 -9.74 -12.64
N GLY A 167 -1.91 -10.77 -12.68
CA GLY A 167 -1.53 -12.16 -12.50
C GLY A 167 -1.58 -12.66 -11.07
N GLY A 168 -2.10 -11.85 -10.12
CA GLY A 168 -2.31 -12.25 -8.73
C GLY A 168 -3.70 -12.85 -8.47
N ASP A 169 -3.79 -13.74 -7.48
CA ASP A 169 -5.02 -14.40 -7.07
C ASP A 169 -5.64 -13.64 -5.88
N PRO A 170 -6.77 -12.93 -6.08
CA PRO A 170 -7.41 -12.17 -5.02
C PRO A 170 -7.95 -13.08 -3.88
N THR A 171 -8.09 -14.38 -4.11
CA THR A 171 -8.52 -15.35 -3.08
C THR A 171 -7.36 -15.89 -2.24
N LYS A 172 -6.12 -15.47 -2.52
CA LYS A 172 -4.90 -15.92 -1.84
C LYS A 172 -4.00 -14.74 -1.48
N VAL A 173 -4.52 -13.77 -0.76
CA VAL A 173 -3.80 -12.56 -0.34
C VAL A 173 -3.26 -12.75 1.07
N THR A 174 -1.96 -12.57 1.24
CA THR A 174 -1.27 -12.51 2.54
C THR A 174 -0.86 -11.08 2.81
N LEU A 175 -1.28 -10.53 3.95
CA LEU A 175 -0.85 -9.22 4.41
C LEU A 175 0.44 -9.38 5.23
N MET A 176 1.50 -8.67 4.85
CA MET A 176 2.82 -8.79 5.49
C MET A 176 3.33 -7.40 5.87
N GLY A 177 3.92 -7.28 7.06
CA GLY A 177 4.48 -6.01 7.50
C GLY A 177 5.63 -6.16 8.49
N TRP A 178 6.47 -5.14 8.54
CA TRP A 178 7.62 -5.06 9.46
C TRP A 178 7.50 -3.84 10.36
N SER A 179 7.87 -3.98 11.64
CA SER A 179 7.88 -2.88 12.63
C SER A 179 6.49 -2.20 12.72
N ALA A 180 6.38 -0.92 12.42
CA ALA A 180 5.09 -0.21 12.33
C ALA A 180 4.13 -0.85 11.33
N GLY A 181 4.63 -1.37 10.19
CA GLY A 181 3.83 -2.14 9.25
C GLY A 181 3.29 -3.43 9.85
N SER A 182 4.08 -4.10 10.71
CA SER A 182 3.61 -5.26 11.47
C SER A 182 2.50 -4.90 12.47
N ALA A 183 2.64 -3.77 13.15
CA ALA A 183 1.58 -3.25 14.01
C ALA A 183 0.31 -2.92 13.19
N ALA A 184 0.45 -2.34 12.01
CA ALA A 184 -0.67 -2.09 11.11
C ALA A 184 -1.36 -3.41 10.68
N VAL A 185 -0.61 -4.45 10.34
CA VAL A 185 -1.16 -5.79 10.06
C VAL A 185 -2.00 -6.28 11.24
N SER A 186 -1.50 -6.13 12.48
CA SER A 186 -2.25 -6.54 13.66
C SER A 186 -3.54 -5.72 13.85
N TYR A 187 -3.57 -4.43 13.49
CA TYR A 187 -4.81 -3.65 13.48
C TYR A 187 -5.83 -4.20 12.47
N HIS A 188 -5.39 -4.51 11.25
CA HIS A 188 -6.28 -5.06 10.22
C HIS A 188 -6.86 -6.43 10.60
N LEU A 189 -6.17 -7.23 11.41
CA LEU A 189 -6.70 -8.50 11.94
C LEU A 189 -7.87 -8.29 12.92
N TYR A 190 -7.92 -7.16 13.63
CA TYR A 190 -8.98 -6.82 14.59
C TYR A 190 -10.09 -5.96 13.98
N ASP A 191 -9.85 -5.37 12.83
CA ASP A 191 -10.82 -4.50 12.18
C ASP A 191 -11.78 -5.30 11.31
N SER A 192 -13.05 -5.35 11.71
CA SER A 192 -14.11 -6.03 10.96
C SER A 192 -14.31 -5.48 9.54
N THR A 193 -13.93 -4.22 9.29
CA THR A 193 -14.04 -3.61 7.96
C THR A 193 -12.92 -4.06 7.01
N SER A 194 -11.91 -4.78 7.53
CA SER A 194 -10.86 -5.45 6.76
C SER A 194 -11.17 -6.92 6.48
N GLU A 195 -12.30 -7.44 6.96
CA GLU A 195 -12.72 -8.82 6.73
C GLU A 195 -12.87 -9.12 5.22
N GLY A 196 -12.35 -10.26 4.80
CA GLY A 196 -12.37 -10.69 3.40
C GLY A 196 -11.36 -10.00 2.49
N LEU A 197 -10.59 -9.01 2.97
CA LEU A 197 -9.57 -8.34 2.16
C LEU A 197 -8.25 -9.10 2.08
N PHE A 198 -7.98 -9.99 3.03
CA PHE A 198 -6.81 -10.87 3.05
C PHE A 198 -7.13 -12.20 3.76
N HIS A 199 -6.30 -13.23 3.59
CA HIS A 199 -6.55 -14.60 4.01
C HIS A 199 -5.51 -15.11 5.01
N ALA A 200 -4.33 -14.47 5.03
CA ALA A 200 -3.24 -14.77 5.95
C ALA A 200 -2.49 -13.50 6.32
N ALA A 201 -1.75 -13.55 7.43
CA ALA A 201 -0.98 -12.40 7.91
C ALA A 201 0.42 -12.85 8.38
N ILE A 202 1.43 -12.03 8.08
CA ILE A 202 2.80 -12.19 8.55
C ILE A 202 3.21 -10.90 9.27
N MET A 203 3.45 -11.01 10.57
CA MET A 203 3.84 -9.89 11.43
C MET A 203 5.31 -10.03 11.83
N MET A 204 6.13 -9.08 11.40
CA MET A 204 7.57 -9.09 11.67
C MET A 204 7.95 -7.93 12.58
N SER A 205 8.41 -8.25 13.79
CA SER A 205 8.97 -7.29 14.76
C SER A 205 7.99 -6.17 15.18
N GLY A 206 6.72 -6.50 15.43
CA GLY A 206 5.74 -5.54 15.94
C GLY A 206 4.33 -6.09 16.07
N SER A 207 3.60 -5.55 17.05
CA SER A 207 2.15 -5.68 17.16
C SER A 207 1.61 -4.42 17.84
N PHE A 208 0.31 -4.14 17.72
CA PHE A 208 -0.30 -3.00 18.39
C PHE A 208 -0.24 -3.08 19.92
N LEU A 209 -0.01 -4.26 20.49
CA LEU A 209 0.11 -4.47 21.94
C LEU A 209 1.51 -4.11 22.48
N LEU A 210 2.55 -4.12 21.63
CA LEU A 210 3.94 -3.98 22.07
C LEU A 210 4.44 -2.54 22.13
N VAL A 211 3.71 -1.60 21.59
CA VAL A 211 4.15 -0.22 21.52
C VAL A 211 3.16 0.65 22.28
N ASN A 212 3.69 1.60 23.06
CA ASN A 212 2.92 2.69 23.71
C ASN A 212 2.25 3.63 22.66
N TRP A 213 1.92 3.11 21.49
CA TRP A 213 1.08 3.77 20.51
C TRP A 213 -0.36 3.68 21.00
N LYS A 214 -0.61 4.43 22.09
CA LYS A 214 -1.96 4.64 22.61
C LYS A 214 -2.74 5.46 21.59
N PHE A 215 -3.20 4.79 20.54
CA PHE A 215 -4.36 5.30 19.82
C PHE A 215 -5.52 5.28 20.83
N LYS A 216 -5.81 6.46 21.43
CA LYS A 216 -6.95 6.59 22.34
C LYS A 216 -8.22 6.23 21.56
N SER A 217 -8.92 5.19 22.02
CA SER A 217 -10.17 4.63 21.50
C SER A 217 -10.09 3.98 20.09
N SER A 218 -11.04 3.11 19.77
CA SER A 218 -11.15 2.30 18.55
C SER A 218 -10.29 2.74 17.37
N PRO A 219 -9.50 1.84 16.74
CA PRO A 219 -8.64 2.19 15.59
C PRO A 219 -9.44 2.67 14.37
N PHE A 220 -10.76 2.45 14.32
CA PHE A 220 -11.62 2.74 13.17
C PHE A 220 -12.89 3.50 13.56
#